data_8732f81036f8f28584792f4d45f1c306
#
_entry.id   8732f81036f8f28584792f4d45f1c306
#
_cell.length_a   1.000
_cell.length_b   1.000
_cell.length_c   1.000
_cell.angle_alpha   90.00
_cell.angle_beta   90.00
_cell.angle_gamma   90.00
#
_symmetry.space_group_name_H-M   'P 1'
#
loop_
_entity.id
_entity.type
_entity.pdbx_description
1 polymer ?
#
loop_
_entity_poly.entity_id
_entity_poly.type
_entity_poly.pdbx_seq_one_letter_code
_entity_poly.pdbx_strand_id
1 'polypeptide(L)'
;MWKSIKKKYAPYLLYLITKFIYATNKKVYHHPKDDKEPFVLCMWHGDLLSQIFNYHHFRKGWVVKALISENRDGEIIAKTAELFNCGAVRGSSSHGASKVLIRALKELKVGNDVAITPDGPRGPRYSIADGVVII
;
A
#
# COMPACT_ATOMS: atom_id res chain seq x y z
N MET A 1 -16.63 10.17 21.76
CA MET A 1 -15.38 9.95 22.50
C MET A 1 -14.65 8.67 22.08
N TRP A 2 -15.23 7.48 22.23
CA TRP A 2 -14.62 6.18 21.87
C TRP A 2 -14.18 6.05 20.40
N LYS A 3 -14.95 6.55 19.43
CA LYS A 3 -14.62 6.54 17.99
C LYS A 3 -13.39 7.41 17.64
N SER A 4 -13.18 8.50 18.38
CA SER A 4 -12.02 9.40 18.19
C SER A 4 -10.74 8.77 18.75
N ILE A 5 -10.83 8.09 19.89
CA ILE A 5 -9.72 7.37 20.51
C ILE A 5 -9.21 6.26 19.59
N LYS A 6 -10.12 5.46 19.01
CA LYS A 6 -9.75 4.41 18.03
C LYS A 6 -9.00 4.98 16.84
N LYS A 7 -9.43 6.08 16.24
CA LYS A 7 -8.73 6.71 15.12
C LYS A 7 -7.31 7.15 15.46
N LYS A 8 -7.11 7.61 16.70
CA LYS A 8 -5.82 8.13 17.14
C LYS A 8 -4.80 7.01 17.41
N TYR A 9 -5.21 5.92 18.02
CA TYR A 9 -4.29 4.88 18.50
C TYR A 9 -4.23 3.62 17.61
N ALA A 10 -5.27 3.33 16.82
CA ALA A 10 -5.29 2.15 15.95
C ALA A 10 -4.10 2.09 14.97
N PRO A 11 -3.65 3.18 14.32
CA PRO A 11 -2.49 3.12 13.44
C PRO A 11 -1.21 2.65 14.16
N TYR A 12 -0.97 3.14 15.37
CA TYR A 12 0.20 2.75 16.16
C TYR A 12 0.13 1.29 16.61
N LEU A 13 -1.05 0.84 17.02
CA LEU A 13 -1.27 -0.56 17.41
C LEU A 13 -1.04 -1.48 16.20
N LEU A 14 -1.60 -1.16 15.04
CA LEU A 14 -1.38 -1.91 13.79
C LEU A 14 0.10 -1.92 13.42
N TYR A 15 0.78 -0.79 13.50
CA TYR A 15 2.22 -0.70 13.27
C TYR A 15 3.02 -1.65 14.16
N LEU A 16 2.75 -1.65 15.47
CA LEU A 16 3.45 -2.50 16.43
C LEU A 16 3.16 -3.99 16.18
N ILE A 17 1.89 -4.35 15.93
CA ILE A 17 1.49 -5.73 15.61
C ILE A 17 2.20 -6.20 14.34
N THR A 18 2.20 -5.39 13.30
CA THR A 18 2.85 -5.72 12.03
C THR A 18 4.36 -5.91 12.21
N LYS A 19 5.02 -5.03 12.96
CA LYS A 19 6.45 -5.19 13.28
C LYS A 19 6.73 -6.45 14.09
N PHE A 20 5.88 -6.77 15.07
CA PHE A 20 6.01 -7.98 15.88
C PHE A 20 5.89 -9.23 15.01
N ILE A 21 4.83 -9.33 14.18
CA ILE A 21 4.65 -10.44 13.25
C ILE A 21 5.87 -10.59 12.34
N TYR A 22 6.33 -9.49 11.75
CA TYR A 22 7.51 -9.52 10.90
C TYR A 22 8.78 -9.97 11.64
N ALA A 23 9.00 -9.51 12.87
CA ALA A 23 10.18 -9.85 13.66
C ALA A 23 10.23 -11.35 14.04
N THR A 24 9.07 -11.96 14.31
CA THR A 24 8.96 -13.36 14.75
C THR A 24 9.00 -14.38 13.61
N ASN A 25 8.84 -13.95 12.36
CA ASN A 25 8.86 -14.84 11.20
C ASN A 25 10.27 -14.98 10.60
N LYS A 26 10.60 -16.19 10.15
CA LYS A 26 11.79 -16.42 9.30
C LYS A 26 11.55 -15.79 7.93
N LYS A 27 12.52 -15.04 7.44
CA LYS A 27 12.45 -14.30 6.18
C LYS A 27 13.40 -14.90 5.16
N VAL A 28 12.89 -15.13 3.96
CA VAL A 28 13.67 -15.46 2.78
C VAL A 28 13.22 -14.50 1.69
N TYR A 29 14.16 -13.74 1.13
CA TYR A 29 13.84 -12.72 0.15
C TYR A 29 14.21 -13.22 -1.24
N HIS A 30 13.25 -13.19 -2.14
CA HIS A 30 13.42 -13.38 -3.57
C HIS A 30 12.91 -12.12 -4.26
N HIS A 31 13.80 -11.36 -4.84
CA HIS A 31 13.43 -10.14 -5.57
C HIS A 31 14.20 -10.04 -6.89
N PRO A 32 13.62 -9.38 -7.90
CA PRO A 32 14.32 -9.09 -9.15
C PRO A 32 15.50 -8.14 -8.90
N LYS A 33 16.33 -7.96 -9.92
CA LYS A 33 17.30 -6.87 -9.89
C LYS A 33 16.57 -5.54 -9.76
N ASP A 34 17.16 -4.64 -8.97
CA ASP A 34 16.63 -3.30 -8.80
C ASP A 34 16.79 -2.52 -10.12
N ASP A 35 15.69 -2.30 -10.80
CA ASP A 35 15.63 -1.38 -11.92
C ASP A 35 15.53 0.04 -11.35
N LYS A 36 16.38 0.93 -11.86
CA LYS A 36 16.43 2.33 -11.41
C LYS A 36 15.25 3.18 -11.93
N GLU A 37 14.22 2.53 -12.42
CA GLU A 37 13.00 3.16 -12.91
C GLU A 37 11.84 2.98 -11.91
N PRO A 38 10.93 3.97 -11.81
CA PRO A 38 9.71 3.80 -11.03
C PRO A 38 8.85 2.68 -11.59
N PHE A 39 8.17 1.93 -10.72
CA PHE A 39 7.31 0.83 -11.14
C PHE A 39 6.02 0.75 -10.33
N VAL A 40 5.09 -0.05 -10.82
CA VAL A 40 3.86 -0.39 -10.11
C VAL A 40 4.04 -1.73 -9.40
N LEU A 41 4.02 -1.70 -8.07
CA LEU A 41 4.02 -2.89 -7.23
C LEU A 41 2.60 -3.44 -7.11
N CYS A 42 2.29 -4.52 -7.82
CA CYS A 42 1.03 -5.24 -7.69
C CYS A 42 1.18 -6.35 -6.65
N MET A 43 0.29 -6.36 -5.66
CA MET A 43 0.27 -7.39 -4.62
C MET A 43 -1.16 -7.75 -4.25
N TRP A 44 -1.38 -8.96 -3.78
CA TRP A 44 -2.69 -9.35 -3.27
C TRP A 44 -2.97 -8.64 -1.94
N HIS A 45 -4.23 -8.32 -1.72
CA HIS A 45 -4.65 -7.62 -0.48
C HIS A 45 -4.28 -8.41 0.79
N GLY A 46 -4.26 -9.74 0.71
CA GLY A 46 -3.84 -10.61 1.80
C GLY A 46 -2.35 -10.53 2.16
N ASP A 47 -1.50 -10.02 1.26
CA ASP A 47 -0.04 -9.99 1.43
C ASP A 47 0.48 -8.64 1.94
N LEU A 48 -0.41 -7.67 2.16
CA LEU A 48 -0.05 -6.29 2.53
C LEU A 48 0.93 -6.20 3.70
N LEU A 49 0.76 -7.04 4.74
CA LEU A 49 1.60 -6.99 5.94
C LEU A 49 3.06 -7.32 5.66
N SER A 50 3.33 -8.25 4.74
CA SER A 50 4.70 -8.65 4.40
C SER A 50 5.33 -7.74 3.36
N GLN A 51 4.55 -7.23 2.43
CA GLN A 51 5.06 -6.50 1.26
C GLN A 51 5.68 -5.15 1.61
N ILE A 52 5.20 -4.47 2.66
CA ILE A 52 5.80 -3.20 3.09
C ILE A 52 7.27 -3.37 3.51
N PHE A 53 7.61 -4.50 4.16
CA PHE A 53 8.98 -4.79 4.54
C PHE A 53 9.81 -5.30 3.37
N ASN A 54 9.22 -6.14 2.50
CA ASN A 54 9.86 -6.61 1.28
C ASN A 54 10.25 -5.42 0.41
N TYR A 55 9.35 -4.48 0.19
CA TYR A 55 9.61 -3.28 -0.58
C TYR A 55 10.83 -2.53 -0.03
N HIS A 56 10.84 -2.18 1.25
CA HIS A 56 11.96 -1.46 1.86
C HIS A 56 13.26 -2.26 1.93
N HIS A 57 13.18 -3.57 1.81
CA HIS A 57 14.38 -4.41 1.74
C HIS A 57 15.12 -4.27 0.41
N PHE A 58 14.41 -4.28 -0.72
CA PHE A 58 15.04 -4.24 -2.05
C PHE A 58 15.06 -2.86 -2.71
N ARG A 59 14.13 -1.97 -2.36
CA ARG A 59 14.03 -0.59 -2.91
C ARG A 59 14.49 0.46 -1.89
N LYS A 60 15.72 0.34 -1.42
CA LYS A 60 16.28 1.26 -0.43
C LYS A 60 16.40 2.68 -0.99
N GLY A 61 15.84 3.65 -0.25
CA GLY A 61 15.88 5.07 -0.63
C GLY A 61 14.82 5.52 -1.62
N TRP A 62 13.98 4.62 -2.11
CA TRP A 62 12.84 4.96 -2.97
C TRP A 62 11.60 5.29 -2.16
N VAL A 63 10.71 6.08 -2.77
CA VAL A 63 9.42 6.46 -2.19
C VAL A 63 8.32 5.64 -2.84
N VAL A 64 7.49 5.00 -2.02
CA VAL A 64 6.30 4.28 -2.49
C VAL A 64 5.03 4.99 -2.03
N LYS A 65 4.04 5.01 -2.92
CA LYS A 65 2.69 5.54 -2.67
C LYS A 65 1.66 4.44 -2.89
N ALA A 66 0.98 4.02 -1.83
CA ALA A 66 -0.07 3.01 -1.93
C ALA A 66 -1.43 3.63 -2.29
N LEU A 67 -2.19 2.97 -3.16
CA LEU A 67 -3.57 3.35 -3.44
C LEU A 67 -4.45 2.93 -2.27
N ILE A 68 -5.01 3.91 -1.55
CA ILE A 68 -5.78 3.67 -0.32
C ILE A 68 -7.12 4.39 -0.39
N SER A 69 -8.20 3.68 -0.07
CA SER A 69 -9.55 4.22 -0.05
C SER A 69 -9.70 5.44 0.88
N GLU A 70 -10.57 6.38 0.50
CA GLU A 70 -10.89 7.59 1.28
C GLU A 70 -11.85 7.34 2.47
N ASN A 71 -12.33 6.11 2.64
CA ASN A 71 -13.22 5.77 3.75
C ASN A 71 -12.50 5.81 5.11
N ARG A 72 -13.27 5.61 6.19
CA ARG A 72 -12.75 5.66 7.57
C ARG A 72 -11.64 4.64 7.84
N ASP A 73 -11.79 3.43 7.32
CA ASP A 73 -10.81 2.37 7.53
C ASP A 73 -9.55 2.65 6.72
N GLY A 74 -9.70 3.17 5.51
CA GLY A 74 -8.59 3.67 4.69
C GLY A 74 -7.80 4.79 5.36
N GLU A 75 -8.44 5.64 6.20
CA GLU A 75 -7.73 6.65 6.98
C GLU A 75 -6.77 6.04 8.01
N ILE A 76 -7.20 4.99 8.70
CA ILE A 76 -6.36 4.27 9.66
C ILE A 76 -5.21 3.59 8.94
N ILE A 77 -5.50 2.93 7.81
CA ILE A 77 -4.47 2.26 6.98
C ILE A 77 -3.46 3.25 6.42
N ALA A 78 -3.90 4.41 5.93
CA ALA A 78 -3.01 5.44 5.41
C ALA A 78 -2.04 5.95 6.48
N LYS A 79 -2.54 6.25 7.68
CA LYS A 79 -1.68 6.63 8.81
C LYS A 79 -0.74 5.51 9.26
N THR A 80 -1.18 4.26 9.19
CA THR A 80 -0.30 3.12 9.48
C THR A 80 0.80 2.99 8.43
N ALA A 81 0.47 3.16 7.15
CA ALA A 81 1.43 3.13 6.05
C ALA A 81 2.48 4.25 6.18
N GLU A 82 2.07 5.46 6.58
CA GLU A 82 2.98 6.58 6.85
C GLU A 82 4.03 6.24 7.92
N LEU A 83 3.66 5.50 8.96
CA LEU A 83 4.60 5.03 9.99
C LEU A 83 5.65 4.05 9.43
N PHE A 84 5.38 3.45 8.28
CA PHE A 84 6.30 2.62 7.52
C PHE A 84 6.97 3.36 6.34
N ASN A 85 6.94 4.68 6.31
CA ASN A 85 7.44 5.50 5.20
C ASN A 85 6.79 5.17 3.84
N CYS A 86 5.55 4.71 3.85
CA CYS A 86 4.74 4.50 2.65
C CYS A 86 3.67 5.59 2.58
N GLY A 87 3.73 6.44 1.57
CA GLY A 87 2.71 7.46 1.35
C GLY A 87 1.41 6.89 0.80
N ALA A 88 0.39 7.72 0.66
CA ALA A 88 -0.91 7.29 0.15
C ALA A 88 -1.38 8.15 -1.02
N VAL A 89 -1.80 7.49 -2.11
CA VAL A 89 -2.68 8.08 -3.12
C VAL A 89 -4.12 7.77 -2.71
N ARG A 90 -4.84 8.80 -2.28
CA ARG A 90 -6.21 8.64 -1.76
C ARG A 90 -7.23 8.63 -2.90
N GLY A 91 -8.20 7.71 -2.82
CA GLY A 91 -9.29 7.64 -3.76
C GLY A 91 -10.11 6.36 -3.66
N SER A 92 -11.21 6.31 -4.40
CA SER A 92 -12.14 5.17 -4.42
C SER A 92 -12.15 4.52 -5.80
N SER A 93 -12.08 3.19 -5.82
CA SER A 93 -12.25 2.40 -7.05
C SER A 93 -13.69 2.43 -7.59
N SER A 94 -14.69 2.74 -6.74
CA SER A 94 -16.10 2.78 -7.12
C SER A 94 -16.59 4.14 -7.61
N HIS A 95 -15.98 5.23 -7.14
CA HIS A 95 -16.32 6.59 -7.58
C HIS A 95 -15.05 7.38 -7.86
N GLY A 96 -14.76 7.60 -9.15
CA GLY A 96 -13.57 8.36 -9.55
C GLY A 96 -12.30 7.54 -9.73
N ALA A 97 -12.42 6.26 -10.09
CA ALA A 97 -11.28 5.38 -10.39
C ALA A 97 -10.27 6.05 -11.34
N SER A 98 -10.74 6.70 -12.40
CA SER A 98 -9.89 7.43 -13.35
C SER A 98 -9.04 8.53 -12.68
N LYS A 99 -9.59 9.24 -11.70
CA LYS A 99 -8.83 10.29 -10.97
C LYS A 99 -7.72 9.68 -10.11
N VAL A 100 -7.97 8.52 -9.51
CA VAL A 100 -6.97 7.80 -8.72
C VAL A 100 -5.85 7.29 -9.63
N LEU A 101 -6.19 6.73 -10.78
CA LEU A 101 -5.23 6.27 -11.78
C LEU A 101 -4.36 7.43 -12.29
N ILE A 102 -4.96 8.59 -12.60
CA ILE A 102 -4.22 9.78 -13.03
C ILE A 102 -3.25 10.24 -11.92
N ARG A 103 -3.67 10.21 -10.66
CA ARG A 103 -2.78 10.53 -9.52
C ARG A 103 -1.63 9.53 -9.40
N ALA A 104 -1.90 8.23 -9.55
CA ALA A 104 -0.88 7.19 -9.54
C ALA A 104 0.15 7.40 -10.67
N LEU A 105 -0.31 7.67 -11.89
CA LEU A 105 0.57 7.99 -13.03
C LEU A 105 1.42 9.25 -12.78
N LYS A 106 0.89 10.26 -12.09
CA LYS A 106 1.67 11.44 -11.70
C LYS A 106 2.78 11.09 -10.71
N GLU A 107 2.52 10.22 -9.75
CA GLU A 107 3.54 9.75 -8.80
C GLU A 107 4.66 9.01 -9.53
N LEU A 108 4.35 8.11 -10.47
CA LEU A 108 5.35 7.45 -11.31
C LEU A 108 6.18 8.45 -12.13
N LYS A 109 5.56 9.46 -12.71
CA LYS A 109 6.26 10.50 -13.49
C LYS A 109 7.22 11.34 -12.68
N VAL A 110 6.98 11.53 -11.38
CA VAL A 110 7.90 12.27 -10.48
C VAL A 110 8.92 11.36 -9.81
N GLY A 111 8.98 10.08 -10.20
CA GLY A 111 9.99 9.15 -9.72
C GLY A 111 9.60 8.36 -8.48
N ASN A 112 8.32 8.32 -8.09
CA ASN A 112 7.83 7.50 -6.99
C ASN A 112 7.30 6.15 -7.49
N ASP A 113 7.50 5.10 -6.73
CA ASP A 113 6.83 3.81 -6.96
C ASP A 113 5.36 3.89 -6.51
N VAL A 114 4.50 3.09 -7.12
CA VAL A 114 3.09 3.00 -6.77
C VAL A 114 2.76 1.57 -6.35
N ALA A 115 2.09 1.40 -5.22
CA ALA A 115 1.61 0.10 -4.75
C ALA A 115 0.10 -0.03 -4.91
N ILE A 116 -0.37 -1.15 -5.46
CA ILE A 116 -1.76 -1.42 -5.76
C ILE A 116 -2.15 -2.85 -5.37
N THR A 117 -3.36 -3.00 -4.83
CA THR A 117 -3.98 -4.31 -4.57
C THR A 117 -5.12 -4.54 -5.56
N PRO A 118 -4.88 -5.32 -6.63
CA PRO A 118 -5.85 -5.48 -7.72
C PRO A 118 -7.16 -6.13 -7.29
N ASP A 119 -7.13 -7.04 -6.33
CA ASP A 119 -8.30 -7.71 -5.76
C ASP A 119 -9.08 -6.86 -4.75
N GLY A 120 -8.48 -5.78 -4.23
CA GLY A 120 -9.12 -4.91 -3.26
C GLY A 120 -9.64 -5.60 -2.00
N PRO A 121 -10.21 -4.84 -1.04
CA PRO A 121 -10.66 -5.40 0.24
C PRO A 121 -11.97 -6.20 0.15
N ARG A 122 -12.72 -6.08 -0.94
CA ARG A 122 -14.01 -6.77 -1.14
C ARG A 122 -13.88 -8.04 -1.97
N GLY A 123 -12.74 -8.25 -2.62
CA GLY A 123 -12.52 -9.41 -3.49
C GLY A 123 -13.37 -9.41 -4.77
N PRO A 124 -13.48 -10.52 -5.42
CA PRO A 124 -12.96 -11.85 -5.07
C PRO A 124 -11.45 -11.90 -4.91
N ARG A 125 -10.96 -12.76 -4.00
CA ARG A 125 -9.50 -12.95 -3.85
C ARG A 125 -8.88 -13.39 -5.16
N TYR A 126 -7.69 -12.85 -5.44
CA TYR A 126 -6.93 -13.16 -6.66
C TYR A 126 -7.65 -12.75 -7.97
N SER A 127 -8.57 -11.80 -7.89
CA SER A 127 -9.14 -11.15 -9.07
C SER A 127 -8.38 -9.87 -9.40
N ILE A 128 -8.35 -9.53 -10.67
CA ILE A 128 -7.72 -8.30 -11.15
C ILE A 128 -8.82 -7.40 -11.69
N ALA A 129 -8.96 -6.21 -11.11
CA ALA A 129 -9.87 -5.19 -11.64
C ALA A 129 -9.28 -4.56 -12.90
N ASP A 130 -10.11 -4.27 -13.90
CA ASP A 130 -9.70 -3.73 -15.22
C ASP A 130 -8.82 -2.49 -15.12
N GLY A 131 -9.06 -1.63 -14.12
CA GLY A 131 -8.29 -0.40 -13.89
C GLY A 131 -6.81 -0.63 -13.58
N VAL A 132 -6.41 -1.82 -13.15
CA VAL A 132 -5.00 -2.15 -12.83
C VAL A 132 -4.16 -2.27 -14.10
N VAL A 133 -4.77 -2.70 -15.20
CA VAL A 133 -4.09 -2.94 -16.49
C VAL A 133 -3.84 -1.64 -17.26
N ILE A 134 -4.41 -0.54 -16.79
CA ILE A 134 -4.34 0.79 -17.47
C ILE A 134 -3.18 1.65 -16.92
N ILE A 135 -2.63 1.30 -15.77
CA ILE A 135 -1.47 1.96 -15.14
C ILE A 135 -0.18 1.40 -15.73
#